data_c730b683497b700118a0f106f1c3d18c
#
_entry.id   c730b683497b700118a0f106f1c3d18c
#
_cell.length_a   1.000
_cell.length_b   1.000
_cell.length_c   1.000
_cell.angle_alpha   90.00
_cell.angle_beta   90.00
_cell.angle_gamma   90.00
#
_symmetry.space_group_name_H-M   'P 1'
#
loop_
_entity.id
_entity.type
_entity.pdbx_description
1 polymer ?
#
loop_
_entity_poly.entity_id
_entity_poly.type
_entity_poly.pdbx_seq_one_letter_code
_entity_poly.pdbx_strand_id
1 'polypeptide(L)'
;MKKIIALLLAVVMVFALVACASTAKTEEKTDEPAPAETTNEQTTEPAEETDAPAEDETAEPAGDAVGTDIKIGVVLIGDENEGYTYSHIKGIQEATKALGISESNIIWKYSIPEDESCYDACVDCVDQGCQIVITNSYGHQSFCLQAAEEYPDVQFVAMTGDTAKASGLDNFHNAFTGIYE
;
A
#
# COMPACT_ATOMS: atom_id res chain seq x y z
N MET A 1 34.71 -4.08 32.08
CA MET A 1 33.67 -4.33 31.03
C MET A 1 32.90 -5.64 31.29
N LYS A 2 33.52 -6.79 31.44
CA LYS A 2 32.80 -8.08 31.66
C LYS A 2 31.93 -8.12 32.94
N LYS A 3 32.29 -7.42 34.01
CA LYS A 3 31.53 -7.39 35.26
C LYS A 3 30.30 -6.46 35.21
N ILE A 4 30.31 -5.45 34.36
CA ILE A 4 29.18 -4.51 34.15
C ILE A 4 28.09 -5.17 33.29
N ILE A 5 28.48 -5.98 32.31
CA ILE A 5 27.52 -6.74 31.45
C ILE A 5 26.79 -7.81 32.28
N ALA A 6 27.48 -8.47 33.21
CA ALA A 6 26.85 -9.46 34.09
C ALA A 6 25.84 -8.83 35.06
N LEU A 7 26.07 -7.60 35.50
CA LEU A 7 25.15 -6.87 36.40
C LEU A 7 23.88 -6.40 35.68
N LEU A 8 24.01 -5.97 34.40
CA LEU A 8 22.89 -5.56 33.56
C LEU A 8 21.97 -6.76 33.21
N LEU A 9 22.54 -7.92 32.98
CA LEU A 9 21.77 -9.16 32.71
C LEU A 9 20.99 -9.64 33.95
N ALA A 10 21.50 -9.44 35.15
CA ALA A 10 20.81 -9.81 36.41
C ALA A 10 19.61 -8.90 36.73
N VAL A 11 19.67 -7.62 36.32
CA VAL A 11 18.57 -6.66 36.54
C VAL A 11 17.39 -6.92 35.60
N VAL A 12 17.64 -7.37 34.37
CA VAL A 12 16.58 -7.71 33.40
C VAL A 12 15.79 -8.96 33.84
N MET A 13 16.43 -9.93 34.49
CA MET A 13 15.72 -11.14 34.99
C MET A 13 14.81 -10.92 36.21
N VAL A 14 15.02 -9.87 37.00
CA VAL A 14 14.18 -9.59 38.18
C VAL A 14 12.85 -8.91 37.83
N PHE A 15 12.76 -8.25 36.65
CA PHE A 15 11.52 -7.60 36.21
C PHE A 15 10.51 -8.54 35.53
N ALA A 16 10.90 -9.77 35.21
CA ALA A 16 10.02 -10.74 34.50
C ALA A 16 9.11 -11.57 35.43
N LEU A 17 9.14 -11.41 36.77
CA LEU A 17 8.44 -12.28 37.71
C LEU A 17 7.27 -11.63 38.45
N VAL A 18 6.83 -10.43 38.12
CA VAL A 18 5.74 -9.71 38.87
C VAL A 18 4.41 -9.62 38.11
N ALA A 19 4.25 -10.26 36.97
CA ALA A 19 3.00 -10.17 36.19
C ALA A 19 2.21 -11.50 36.13
N CYS A 20 2.00 -12.19 37.27
CA CYS A 20 1.05 -13.30 37.35
C CYS A 20 0.49 -13.42 38.78
N ALA A 21 -0.48 -12.58 39.16
CA ALA A 21 -1.46 -12.93 40.20
C ALA A 21 -2.63 -11.94 40.23
N SER A 22 -3.83 -12.52 40.21
CA SER A 22 -5.14 -11.95 40.55
C SER A 22 -6.07 -11.75 39.36
N THR A 23 -7.26 -12.24 39.33
CA THR A 23 -8.08 -13.19 40.12
C THR A 23 -9.37 -13.41 39.33
N ALA A 24 -9.91 -14.58 39.45
CA ALA A 24 -11.19 -15.03 38.92
C ALA A 24 -12.42 -14.42 39.64
N LYS A 25 -13.58 -14.57 38.97
CA LYS A 25 -14.96 -14.50 39.44
C LYS A 25 -15.68 -13.17 39.23
N THR A 26 -16.82 -13.11 38.54
CA THR A 26 -18.10 -13.74 38.90
C THR A 26 -19.04 -13.71 37.68
N GLU A 27 -19.79 -14.79 37.51
CA GLU A 27 -20.95 -14.96 36.62
C GLU A 27 -22.12 -14.07 37.11
N GLU A 28 -22.88 -13.48 36.16
CA GLU A 28 -24.34 -13.43 36.32
C GLU A 28 -25.02 -13.38 34.94
N LYS A 29 -25.99 -14.24 34.85
CA LYS A 29 -26.85 -14.67 33.76
C LYS A 29 -28.15 -13.88 33.84
N THR A 30 -28.63 -13.32 32.72
CA THR A 30 -30.08 -13.13 32.53
C THR A 30 -30.42 -12.94 31.06
N ASP A 31 -31.11 -13.92 30.55
CA ASP A 31 -32.32 -14.01 29.73
C ASP A 31 -32.42 -13.27 28.38
N GLU A 32 -32.58 -14.16 27.43
CA GLU A 32 -33.22 -14.00 26.10
C GLU A 32 -34.71 -13.62 26.21
N PRO A 33 -35.35 -12.96 25.19
CA PRO A 33 -35.97 -13.79 24.16
C PRO A 33 -35.90 -13.25 22.71
N ALA A 34 -35.73 -14.17 21.76
CA ALA A 34 -36.22 -14.07 20.39
C ALA A 34 -37.73 -14.43 20.40
N PRO A 35 -38.53 -14.31 19.31
CA PRO A 35 -38.22 -14.14 17.88
C PRO A 35 -39.20 -13.21 17.13
N ALA A 36 -38.93 -12.88 15.86
CA ALA A 36 -39.98 -12.73 14.84
C ALA A 36 -39.39 -12.86 13.42
N GLU A 37 -39.67 -13.97 12.81
CA GLU A 37 -39.64 -14.18 11.37
C GLU A 37 -40.59 -13.21 10.68
N THR A 38 -40.18 -12.65 9.56
CA THR A 38 -41.10 -12.24 8.51
C THR A 38 -40.49 -12.56 7.16
N THR A 39 -40.89 -13.66 6.64
CA THR A 39 -40.85 -14.07 5.25
C THR A 39 -41.49 -12.99 4.38
N ASN A 40 -40.83 -12.59 3.31
CA ASN A 40 -41.55 -12.22 2.11
C ASN A 40 -40.80 -12.67 0.86
N GLU A 41 -41.46 -13.52 0.13
CA GLU A 41 -41.11 -14.11 -1.15
C GLU A 41 -41.24 -13.11 -2.29
N GLN A 42 -40.30 -13.30 -3.23
CA GLN A 42 -40.60 -13.37 -4.66
C GLN A 42 -40.91 -12.09 -5.45
N THR A 43 -40.00 -11.76 -6.38
CA THR A 43 -40.37 -11.79 -7.81
C THR A 43 -39.09 -11.70 -8.66
N THR A 44 -38.87 -12.76 -9.39
CA THR A 44 -37.98 -12.86 -10.55
C THR A 44 -38.63 -12.16 -11.73
N GLU A 45 -37.85 -11.26 -12.41
CA GLU A 45 -38.03 -11.07 -13.85
C GLU A 45 -36.68 -10.57 -14.46
N PRO A 46 -36.29 -11.11 -15.61
CA PRO A 46 -34.95 -10.87 -16.17
C PRO A 46 -34.96 -9.60 -17.03
N ALA A 47 -34.03 -8.72 -16.80
CA ALA A 47 -33.76 -7.60 -17.71
C ALA A 47 -32.55 -7.92 -18.58
N GLU A 48 -32.81 -7.91 -19.84
CA GLU A 48 -32.03 -7.98 -21.06
C GLU A 48 -30.56 -7.56 -20.94
N GLU A 49 -29.71 -8.45 -21.45
CA GLU A 49 -28.38 -8.17 -21.95
C GLU A 49 -28.48 -7.12 -23.06
N THR A 50 -27.99 -5.92 -22.79
CA THR A 50 -27.55 -5.01 -23.85
C THR A 50 -26.04 -5.14 -23.97
N ASP A 51 -25.68 -5.97 -24.92
CA ASP A 51 -24.37 -6.01 -25.56
C ASP A 51 -24.06 -4.64 -26.15
N ALA A 52 -23.17 -3.89 -25.50
CA ALA A 52 -22.54 -2.72 -26.07
C ALA A 52 -21.11 -3.14 -26.45
N PRO A 53 -20.73 -3.04 -27.72
CA PRO A 53 -19.37 -3.36 -28.13
C PRO A 53 -18.43 -2.33 -27.47
N ALA A 54 -17.51 -2.83 -26.66
CA ALA A 54 -16.34 -2.08 -26.23
C ALA A 54 -15.54 -1.75 -27.49
N GLU A 55 -15.60 -0.51 -27.92
CA GLU A 55 -14.65 0.02 -28.88
C GLU A 55 -13.27 -0.04 -28.26
N ASP A 56 -12.44 -0.90 -28.80
CA ASP A 56 -11.00 -0.96 -28.60
C ASP A 56 -10.39 0.34 -29.14
N GLU A 57 -10.42 1.41 -28.33
CA GLU A 57 -9.61 2.58 -28.58
C GLU A 57 -8.15 2.20 -28.28
N THR A 58 -7.47 1.69 -29.30
CA THR A 58 -6.02 1.69 -29.37
C THR A 58 -5.57 3.14 -29.27
N ALA A 59 -5.28 3.58 -28.05
CA ALA A 59 -4.58 4.84 -27.81
C ALA A 59 -3.23 4.75 -28.54
N GLU A 60 -3.09 5.50 -29.63
CA GLU A 60 -1.79 5.73 -30.26
C GLU A 60 -0.88 6.38 -29.21
N PRO A 61 0.40 5.96 -29.12
CA PRO A 61 1.34 6.55 -28.19
C PRO A 61 1.54 8.02 -28.54
N ALA A 62 0.96 8.91 -27.74
CA ALA A 62 1.14 10.34 -27.85
C ALA A 62 2.45 10.72 -27.16
N GLY A 63 3.48 10.99 -27.96
CA GLY A 63 4.70 11.64 -27.49
C GLY A 63 5.97 10.85 -27.80
N ASP A 64 7.04 11.59 -28.00
CA ASP A 64 8.40 11.07 -28.13
C ASP A 64 8.68 10.09 -26.98
N ALA A 65 9.20 8.89 -27.29
CA ALA A 65 9.47 7.84 -26.35
C ALA A 65 10.24 8.40 -25.14
N VAL A 66 9.58 8.47 -24.00
CA VAL A 66 10.23 8.76 -22.72
C VAL A 66 11.28 7.66 -22.54
N GLY A 67 12.51 8.04 -22.20
CA GLY A 67 13.68 7.15 -22.21
C GLY A 67 13.37 5.72 -21.77
N THR A 68 13.55 4.78 -22.66
CA THR A 68 13.21 3.35 -22.47
C THR A 68 14.00 2.68 -21.34
N ASP A 69 14.97 3.38 -20.78
CA ASP A 69 15.89 2.88 -19.74
C ASP A 69 15.44 3.25 -18.30
N ILE A 70 14.30 3.93 -18.16
CA ILE A 70 13.76 4.28 -16.83
C ILE A 70 13.35 3.01 -16.09
N LYS A 71 13.86 2.87 -14.86
CA LYS A 71 13.42 1.85 -13.90
C LYS A 71 12.46 2.45 -12.89
N ILE A 72 11.41 1.69 -12.59
CA ILE A 72 10.34 2.09 -11.68
C ILE A 72 10.22 1.05 -10.55
N GLY A 73 10.32 1.49 -9.31
CA GLY A 73 9.99 0.70 -8.13
C GLY A 73 8.53 0.91 -7.76
N VAL A 74 7.80 -0.17 -7.46
CA VAL A 74 6.39 -0.11 -7.06
C VAL A 74 6.20 -0.85 -5.75
N VAL A 75 5.82 -0.12 -4.70
CA VAL A 75 5.64 -0.63 -3.34
C VAL A 75 4.14 -0.69 -3.04
N LEU A 76 3.62 -1.88 -2.86
CA LEU A 76 2.20 -2.18 -2.77
C LEU A 76 1.82 -2.74 -1.41
N ILE A 77 0.70 -2.26 -0.84
CA ILE A 77 0.17 -2.74 0.45
C ILE A 77 -0.34 -4.19 0.40
N GLY A 78 -0.81 -4.61 -0.74
CA GLY A 78 -1.36 -5.95 -1.00
C GLY A 78 -0.71 -6.61 -2.22
N ASP A 79 -1.44 -7.53 -2.82
CA ASP A 79 -1.04 -8.25 -4.02
C ASP A 79 -2.14 -8.21 -5.12
N GLU A 80 -1.96 -8.97 -6.18
CA GLU A 80 -2.91 -9.03 -7.30
C GLU A 80 -4.28 -9.66 -6.96
N ASN A 81 -4.43 -10.28 -5.79
CA ASN A 81 -5.69 -10.90 -5.34
C ASN A 81 -6.59 -9.89 -4.60
N GLU A 82 -6.07 -8.71 -4.30
CA GLU A 82 -6.80 -7.65 -3.62
C GLU A 82 -7.17 -6.54 -4.63
N GLY A 83 -8.45 -6.20 -4.73
CA GLY A 83 -9.00 -5.38 -5.81
C GLY A 83 -8.41 -3.96 -5.88
N TYR A 84 -8.12 -3.33 -4.74
CA TYR A 84 -7.49 -2.01 -4.69
C TYR A 84 -6.07 -2.06 -5.27
N THR A 85 -5.24 -2.98 -4.78
CA THR A 85 -3.86 -3.17 -5.26
C THR A 85 -3.84 -3.59 -6.72
N TYR A 86 -4.73 -4.51 -7.13
CA TYR A 86 -4.85 -4.93 -8.53
C TYR A 86 -5.13 -3.77 -9.48
N SER A 87 -6.00 -2.84 -9.09
CA SER A 87 -6.29 -1.64 -9.89
C SER A 87 -5.06 -0.77 -10.11
N HIS A 88 -4.23 -0.60 -9.08
CA HIS A 88 -2.95 0.11 -9.21
C HIS A 88 -1.97 -0.62 -10.13
N ILE A 89 -1.84 -1.95 -9.97
CA ILE A 89 -0.99 -2.78 -10.84
C ILE A 89 -1.39 -2.58 -12.32
N LYS A 90 -2.69 -2.71 -12.62
CA LYS A 90 -3.21 -2.56 -13.98
C LYS A 90 -2.94 -1.15 -14.54
N GLY A 91 -3.22 -0.11 -13.77
CA GLY A 91 -2.99 1.26 -14.20
C GLY A 91 -1.51 1.54 -14.49
N ILE A 92 -0.60 1.04 -13.65
CA ILE A 92 0.86 1.20 -13.87
C ILE A 92 1.31 0.41 -15.11
N GLN A 93 0.84 -0.83 -15.29
CA GLN A 93 1.16 -1.64 -16.48
C GLN A 93 0.67 -0.98 -17.78
N GLU A 94 -0.54 -0.43 -17.78
CA GLU A 94 -1.09 0.28 -18.93
C GLU A 94 -0.32 1.57 -19.23
N ALA A 95 -0.01 2.36 -18.20
CA ALA A 95 0.76 3.60 -18.36
C ALA A 95 2.18 3.33 -18.88
N THR A 96 2.90 2.37 -18.30
CA THR A 96 4.27 2.02 -18.71
C THR A 96 4.30 1.45 -20.12
N LYS A 97 3.30 0.62 -20.48
CA LYS A 97 3.13 0.13 -21.86
C LYS A 97 2.91 1.27 -22.85
N ALA A 98 2.05 2.24 -22.53
CA ALA A 98 1.79 3.39 -23.38
C ALA A 98 3.02 4.27 -23.56
N LEU A 99 3.89 4.37 -22.54
CA LEU A 99 5.14 5.11 -22.57
C LEU A 99 6.32 4.34 -23.19
N GLY A 100 6.12 3.08 -23.58
CA GLY A 100 7.17 2.22 -24.14
C GLY A 100 8.20 1.74 -23.13
N ILE A 101 7.90 1.81 -21.83
CA ILE A 101 8.77 1.30 -20.75
C ILE A 101 8.58 -0.21 -20.66
N SER A 102 9.69 -0.96 -20.69
CA SER A 102 9.66 -2.41 -20.57
C SER A 102 9.19 -2.87 -19.21
N GLU A 103 8.37 -3.91 -19.15
CA GLU A 103 7.95 -4.53 -17.88
C GLU A 103 9.15 -5.06 -17.07
N SER A 104 10.24 -5.43 -17.70
CA SER A 104 11.49 -5.81 -17.03
C SER A 104 12.15 -4.67 -16.25
N ASN A 105 11.74 -3.44 -16.49
CA ASN A 105 12.21 -2.25 -15.79
C ASN A 105 11.32 -1.86 -14.60
N ILE A 106 10.29 -2.66 -14.30
CA ILE A 106 9.41 -2.43 -13.16
C ILE A 106 9.76 -3.42 -12.05
N ILE A 107 10.10 -2.91 -10.89
CA ILE A 107 10.42 -3.69 -9.69
C ILE A 107 9.20 -3.67 -8.78
N TRP A 108 8.53 -4.80 -8.64
CA TRP A 108 7.33 -4.94 -7.82
C TRP A 108 7.69 -5.40 -6.41
N LYS A 109 7.17 -4.71 -5.39
CA LYS A 109 7.23 -5.06 -3.98
C LYS A 109 5.81 -5.23 -3.46
N TYR A 110 5.40 -6.45 -3.23
CA TYR A 110 4.04 -6.81 -2.80
C TYR A 110 3.93 -6.97 -1.29
N SER A 111 2.73 -6.74 -0.77
CA SER A 111 2.38 -6.98 0.64
C SER A 111 3.31 -6.28 1.64
N ILE A 112 3.69 -5.05 1.32
CA ILE A 112 4.50 -4.21 2.19
C ILE A 112 3.58 -3.47 3.16
N PRO A 113 3.70 -3.68 4.47
CA PRO A 113 2.86 -3.01 5.46
C PRO A 113 3.14 -1.51 5.58
N GLU A 114 2.22 -0.79 6.25
CA GLU A 114 2.32 0.65 6.50
C GLU A 114 3.22 0.94 7.72
N ASP A 115 4.44 0.46 7.67
CA ASP A 115 5.46 0.64 8.72
C ASP A 115 6.85 0.87 8.10
N GLU A 116 7.90 0.76 8.91
CA GLU A 116 9.32 0.96 8.49
C GLU A 116 9.71 0.07 7.29
N SER A 117 9.06 -1.08 7.09
CA SER A 117 9.30 -1.93 5.92
C SER A 117 8.99 -1.22 4.61
N CYS A 118 8.10 -0.22 4.62
CA CYS A 118 7.83 0.60 3.44
C CYS A 118 9.03 1.49 3.08
N TYR A 119 9.67 2.11 4.07
CA TYR A 119 10.91 2.86 3.85
C TYR A 119 12.00 1.95 3.31
N ASP A 120 12.24 0.79 3.94
CA ASP A 120 13.22 -0.20 3.49
C ASP A 120 12.96 -0.65 2.05
N ALA A 121 11.69 -0.86 1.68
CA ALA A 121 11.31 -1.24 0.33
C ALA A 121 11.56 -0.12 -0.70
N CYS A 122 11.34 1.15 -0.31
CA CYS A 122 11.68 2.31 -1.14
C CYS A 122 13.19 2.40 -1.37
N VAL A 123 13.99 2.27 -0.31
CA VAL A 123 15.47 2.28 -0.39
C VAL A 123 15.98 1.14 -1.26
N ASP A 124 15.44 -0.07 -1.10
CA ASP A 124 15.83 -1.21 -1.93
C ASP A 124 15.52 -0.98 -3.42
N CYS A 125 14.43 -0.29 -3.76
CA CYS A 125 14.17 0.14 -5.14
C CYS A 125 15.22 1.13 -5.64
N VAL A 126 15.62 2.10 -4.83
CA VAL A 126 16.68 3.05 -5.17
C VAL A 126 18.02 2.34 -5.39
N ASP A 127 18.40 1.42 -4.52
CA ASP A 127 19.62 0.61 -4.62
C ASP A 127 19.65 -0.25 -5.89
N GLN A 128 18.48 -0.68 -6.38
CA GLN A 128 18.33 -1.38 -7.66
C GLN A 128 18.35 -0.44 -8.87
N GLY A 129 18.54 0.87 -8.66
CA GLY A 129 18.69 1.88 -9.71
C GLY A 129 17.36 2.40 -10.26
N CYS A 130 16.26 2.35 -9.47
CA CYS A 130 15.02 3.01 -9.84
C CYS A 130 15.17 4.52 -9.81
N GLN A 131 14.69 5.20 -10.85
CA GLN A 131 14.60 6.66 -10.92
C GLN A 131 13.26 7.18 -10.42
N ILE A 132 12.25 6.30 -10.37
CA ILE A 132 10.91 6.60 -9.86
C ILE A 132 10.53 5.49 -8.87
N VAL A 133 10.01 5.87 -7.71
CA VAL A 133 9.45 4.94 -6.72
C VAL A 133 8.00 5.34 -6.45
N ILE A 134 7.08 4.40 -6.61
CA ILE A 134 5.64 4.59 -6.43
C ILE A 134 5.15 3.76 -5.25
N THR A 135 4.41 4.38 -4.34
CA THR A 135 3.72 3.67 -3.24
C THR A 135 2.21 3.83 -3.38
N ASN A 136 1.40 2.81 -3.05
CA ASN A 136 -0.04 2.86 -3.30
C ASN A 136 -0.93 3.06 -2.08
N SER A 137 -0.42 2.96 -0.86
CA SER A 137 -1.24 3.14 0.34
C SER A 137 -1.07 4.50 0.99
N TYR A 138 -2.16 5.00 1.65
CA TYR A 138 -2.13 6.26 2.39
C TYR A 138 -1.09 6.24 3.52
N GLY A 139 -0.99 5.14 4.26
CA GLY A 139 -0.01 5.00 5.34
C GLY A 139 1.44 4.88 4.85
N HIS A 140 1.66 4.53 3.59
CA HIS A 140 2.99 4.51 2.99
C HIS A 140 3.60 5.92 2.81
N GLN A 141 2.78 6.97 2.73
CA GLN A 141 3.26 8.29 2.32
C GLN A 141 4.34 8.87 3.25
N SER A 142 4.28 8.64 4.56
CA SER A 142 5.27 9.13 5.51
C SER A 142 6.63 8.47 5.33
N PHE A 143 6.66 7.18 5.05
CA PHE A 143 7.88 6.41 4.79
C PHE A 143 8.46 6.71 3.40
N CYS A 144 7.59 6.90 2.41
CA CYS A 144 7.94 7.35 1.07
C CYS A 144 8.54 8.77 1.10
N LEU A 145 7.98 9.69 1.91
CA LEU A 145 8.50 11.03 2.12
C LEU A 145 9.90 10.98 2.77
N GLN A 146 10.10 10.14 3.79
CA GLN A 146 11.41 9.96 4.44
C GLN A 146 12.46 9.51 3.42
N ALA A 147 12.13 8.57 2.53
CA ALA A 147 13.04 8.17 1.46
C ALA A 147 13.30 9.31 0.46
N ALA A 148 12.29 10.12 0.13
CA ALA A 148 12.47 11.27 -0.76
C ALA A 148 13.39 12.35 -0.19
N GLU A 149 13.38 12.55 1.14
CA GLU A 149 14.33 13.47 1.82
C GLU A 149 15.77 12.99 1.71
N GLU A 150 16.00 11.68 1.73
CA GLU A 150 17.35 11.09 1.69
C GLU A 150 17.90 10.95 0.26
N TYR A 151 17.01 10.73 -0.73
CA TYR A 151 17.38 10.47 -2.13
C TYR A 151 16.84 11.54 -3.08
N PRO A 152 17.40 12.77 -3.08
CA PRO A 152 16.85 13.90 -3.84
C PRO A 152 16.89 13.73 -5.37
N ASP A 153 17.71 12.82 -5.87
CA ASP A 153 17.84 12.54 -7.32
C ASP A 153 16.79 11.53 -7.82
N VAL A 154 16.02 10.91 -6.93
CA VAL A 154 14.96 9.93 -7.26
C VAL A 154 13.60 10.56 -7.06
N GLN A 155 12.67 10.32 -7.97
CA GLN A 155 11.30 10.79 -7.88
C GLN A 155 10.43 9.82 -7.07
N PHE A 156 9.71 10.30 -6.09
CA PHE A 156 8.81 9.51 -5.25
C PHE A 156 7.37 9.96 -5.43
N VAL A 157 6.49 8.99 -5.59
CA VAL A 157 5.05 9.23 -5.81
C VAL A 157 4.24 8.41 -4.82
N ALA A 158 3.63 9.05 -3.85
CA ALA A 158 2.62 8.42 -3.00
C ALA A 158 1.26 8.57 -3.69
N MET A 159 0.78 7.49 -4.33
CA MET A 159 -0.44 7.49 -5.16
C MET A 159 -1.69 7.84 -4.35
N THR A 160 -1.69 7.54 -3.06
CA THR A 160 -2.73 7.95 -2.12
C THR A 160 -2.05 8.74 -1.01
N GLY A 161 -2.16 10.07 -1.05
CA GLY A 161 -1.51 10.91 -0.06
C GLY A 161 -1.81 12.38 -0.26
N ASP A 162 -1.43 13.21 0.72
CA ASP A 162 -1.74 14.63 0.78
C ASP A 162 -0.60 15.51 1.32
N THR A 163 0.57 14.90 1.59
CA THR A 163 1.69 15.59 2.27
C THR A 163 2.69 16.25 1.31
N ALA A 164 2.66 15.95 0.01
CA ALA A 164 3.65 16.45 -0.94
C ALA A 164 3.75 17.98 -0.96
N LYS A 165 2.61 18.66 -0.99
CA LYS A 165 2.59 20.14 -0.98
C LYS A 165 3.18 20.73 0.30
N ALA A 166 3.00 20.08 1.44
CA ALA A 166 3.49 20.54 2.73
C ALA A 166 4.98 20.22 2.95
N SER A 167 5.50 19.17 2.31
CA SER A 167 6.90 18.76 2.40
C SER A 167 7.86 19.80 1.80
N GLY A 168 7.43 20.47 0.72
CA GLY A 168 8.27 21.42 -0.02
C GLY A 168 9.39 20.75 -0.82
N LEU A 169 9.35 19.42 -1.00
CA LEU A 169 10.33 18.68 -1.81
C LEU A 169 9.90 18.66 -3.28
N ASP A 170 10.85 18.89 -4.17
CA ASP A 170 10.64 18.86 -5.62
C ASP A 170 10.54 17.44 -6.19
N ASN A 171 10.99 16.43 -5.42
CA ASN A 171 11.05 15.03 -5.82
C ASN A 171 10.01 14.16 -5.10
N PHE A 172 9.05 14.75 -4.35
CA PHE A 172 7.98 14.00 -3.68
C PHE A 172 6.61 14.49 -4.15
N HIS A 173 5.79 13.57 -4.64
CA HIS A 173 4.52 13.86 -5.29
C HIS A 173 3.38 13.05 -4.68
N ASN A 174 2.17 13.60 -4.70
CA ASN A 174 0.94 12.85 -4.42
C ASN A 174 0.05 12.84 -5.67
N ALA A 175 -0.54 11.69 -5.95
CA ALA A 175 -1.63 11.56 -6.90
C ALA A 175 -2.88 11.10 -6.14
N PHE A 176 -3.95 11.88 -6.22
CA PHE A 176 -5.24 11.57 -5.62
C PHE A 176 -6.32 11.71 -6.68
N THR A 177 -7.10 10.67 -6.89
CA THR A 177 -8.24 10.74 -7.83
C THR A 177 -9.43 11.42 -7.15
N GLY A 178 -10.16 12.27 -7.90
CA GLY A 178 -11.43 12.82 -7.44
C GLY A 178 -12.50 11.73 -7.42
N ILE A 179 -12.66 11.09 -6.26
CA ILE A 179 -13.61 9.97 -6.06
C ILE A 179 -15.05 10.44 -5.76
N TYR A 180 -15.34 11.73 -5.93
CA TYR A 180 -16.62 12.36 -5.55
C TYR A 180 -17.34 13.03 -6.73
N GLU A 181 -17.11 12.56 -7.95
CA GLU A 181 -17.90 12.99 -9.12
C GLU A 181 -18.99 11.99 -9.46
#